data_0880cfd1d23a39169f7740b4db1db24c
#
_entry.id   0880cfd1d23a39169f7740b4db1db24c
#
_cell.length_a   1.000
_cell.length_b   1.000
_cell.length_c   1.000
_cell.angle_alpha   90.00
_cell.angle_beta   90.00
_cell.angle_gamma   90.00
#
_symmetry.space_group_name_H-M   'P 1'
#
loop_
_entity.id
_entity.type
_entity.pdbx_description
1 polymer ?
#
loop_
_entity_poly.entity_id
_entity_poly.type
_entity_poly.pdbx_seq_one_letter_code
_entity_poly.pdbx_strand_id
1 'polypeptide(L)'
;MRRTRAVAVTAVTVSMLAAATACGGGTADNGSGSNTAPKELTYWASNQGPDIAADQATLGPELKKFEEQTGIKVKLEVVPWADLLNRILAATASGQGPDVLNIGNTWSSSLQATGALLPWDAKNFDAIGGRSRFVDSAIGSAGAAGKDPAAVPLYSMSYALYYNKKMFQEAGIEKPPATWDEMVTIGQKLSKDGKWALGAEGSNLSNNIHQAFVFSQQHGANFFDAGGKPTFDTPENVDAVKQYVDLMAKDKIIAPGNAEYDKNQSLSDFASGKTAMVLWQSAASSFKSHGMKEGDWGVAPVPVPAGGAPGAGKNTNSMVAGINMAVFKNTDNLDGSLKFVKFMTGDEEQKLLNKTYGSIPPVKAAQTDPAFANADLTVLRNTLSTSAAPLPQVPEESQFETAVGTAVKELFADAAAGRPVTTDSVKAKLTKAQQQMQK
;
A
#
# COMPACT_ATOMS: atom_id res chain seq x y z
N MET A 1 27.81 -59.72 16.66
CA MET A 1 29.23 -59.36 16.80
C MET A 1 29.27 -57.86 17.12
N ARG A 2 29.65 -57.56 18.34
CA ARG A 2 29.82 -56.19 18.90
C ARG A 2 31.16 -55.63 18.43
N ARG A 3 31.21 -54.37 18.01
CA ARG A 3 32.42 -53.56 18.05
C ARG A 3 32.09 -52.12 18.52
N THR A 4 32.38 -51.89 19.75
CA THR A 4 32.52 -50.61 20.46
C THR A 4 33.71 -49.85 19.90
N ARG A 5 33.57 -48.56 19.63
CA ARG A 5 34.70 -47.62 19.47
C ARG A 5 34.54 -46.46 20.47
N ALA A 6 35.55 -46.34 21.30
CA ALA A 6 35.71 -45.32 22.33
C ALA A 6 36.03 -43.95 21.72
N VAL A 7 35.44 -42.89 22.33
CA VAL A 7 35.77 -41.48 22.04
C VAL A 7 36.72 -40.99 23.13
N ALA A 8 37.90 -40.54 22.70
CA ALA A 8 38.89 -39.91 23.57
C ALA A 8 38.54 -38.43 23.78
N VAL A 9 38.42 -38.02 25.04
CA VAL A 9 38.26 -36.62 25.48
C VAL A 9 39.67 -36.05 25.70
N THR A 10 40.03 -34.99 24.98
CA THR A 10 41.26 -34.24 25.20
C THR A 10 40.90 -32.95 25.93
N ALA A 11 41.34 -32.86 27.17
CA ALA A 11 41.27 -31.65 28.01
C ALA A 11 42.41 -30.68 27.61
N VAL A 12 42.05 -29.45 27.30
CA VAL A 12 43.01 -28.35 27.12
C VAL A 12 42.96 -27.44 28.36
N THR A 13 44.02 -27.40 29.08
CA THR A 13 44.26 -26.53 30.25
C THR A 13 44.55 -25.11 29.80
N VAL A 14 43.81 -24.15 30.36
CA VAL A 14 44.04 -22.71 30.22
C VAL A 14 45.04 -22.25 31.27
N SER A 15 46.19 -21.71 30.86
CA SER A 15 47.18 -21.06 31.74
C SER A 15 46.85 -19.58 31.85
N MET A 16 46.53 -19.11 33.07
CA MET A 16 46.49 -17.70 33.44
C MET A 16 47.91 -17.17 33.62
N LEU A 17 48.24 -16.07 32.95
CA LEU A 17 49.36 -15.20 33.33
C LEU A 17 48.79 -13.85 33.77
N ALA A 18 48.95 -13.56 35.03
CA ALA A 18 48.76 -12.25 35.62
C ALA A 18 50.06 -11.44 35.44
N ALA A 19 49.97 -10.22 34.97
CA ALA A 19 51.04 -9.22 35.07
C ALA A 19 50.48 -7.92 35.63
N ALA A 20 51.05 -7.49 36.71
CA ALA A 20 50.65 -6.36 37.54
C ALA A 20 51.31 -5.04 37.08
N THR A 21 50.51 -3.99 37.18
CA THR A 21 50.81 -2.59 37.56
C THR A 21 52.11 -1.92 37.18
N ALA A 22 51.99 -0.84 36.41
CA ALA A 22 52.84 0.34 36.56
C ALA A 22 51.98 1.61 36.47
N CYS A 23 51.90 2.39 37.55
CA CYS A 23 51.40 3.75 37.60
C CYS A 23 52.34 4.66 36.80
N GLY A 24 51.77 5.43 35.86
CA GLY A 24 52.44 6.56 35.22
C GLY A 24 51.37 7.60 34.92
N GLY A 25 51.40 8.73 35.66
CA GLY A 25 50.54 9.88 35.42
C GLY A 25 50.83 10.47 34.04
N GLY A 26 49.77 10.56 33.23
CA GLY A 26 49.75 11.24 31.93
C GLY A 26 48.46 11.99 31.84
N THR A 27 48.57 13.27 31.57
CA THR A 27 47.55 14.30 31.33
C THR A 27 46.35 13.74 30.54
N ALA A 28 45.15 14.03 31.04
CA ALA A 28 43.89 13.81 30.33
C ALA A 28 43.92 14.59 29.00
N ASP A 29 44.23 13.89 27.95
CA ASP A 29 43.94 14.35 26.61
C ASP A 29 42.44 14.11 26.38
N ASN A 30 41.67 15.19 26.38
CA ASN A 30 40.28 15.21 25.94
C ASN A 30 40.26 14.84 24.46
N GLY A 31 40.38 13.57 24.15
CA GLY A 31 40.05 13.06 22.83
C GLY A 31 38.59 13.32 22.54
N SER A 32 38.32 14.42 21.84
CA SER A 32 37.07 14.63 21.11
C SER A 32 36.91 13.43 20.19
N GLY A 33 36.21 12.41 20.67
CA GLY A 33 35.66 11.38 19.79
C GLY A 33 34.84 12.13 18.76
N SER A 34 35.34 12.22 17.54
CA SER A 34 34.56 12.72 16.40
C SER A 34 33.38 11.76 16.25
N ASN A 35 32.25 12.18 16.78
CA ASN A 35 30.96 11.51 16.59
C ASN A 35 30.55 11.77 15.13
N THR A 36 31.30 11.20 14.16
CA THR A 36 30.95 11.27 12.75
C THR A 36 29.77 10.33 12.55
N ALA A 37 28.60 10.93 12.30
CA ALA A 37 27.42 10.16 11.92
C ALA A 37 27.78 9.18 10.78
N PRO A 38 27.19 7.96 10.76
CA PRO A 38 27.41 7.00 9.71
C PRO A 38 27.23 7.62 8.34
N LYS A 39 28.14 7.31 7.41
CA LYS A 39 28.08 7.81 6.02
C LYS A 39 27.26 6.90 5.11
N GLU A 40 26.54 5.96 5.67
CA GLU A 40 25.67 5.03 4.93
C GLU A 40 24.30 4.94 5.62
N LEU A 41 23.23 4.87 4.82
CA LEU A 41 21.86 4.59 5.22
C LEU A 41 21.36 3.33 4.52
N THR A 42 20.50 2.58 5.19
CA THR A 42 19.72 1.49 4.59
C THR A 42 18.31 1.98 4.28
N TYR A 43 17.84 1.75 3.06
CA TYR A 43 16.50 2.13 2.61
C TYR A 43 15.76 0.93 2.01
N TRP A 44 14.62 0.57 2.61
CA TRP A 44 13.68 -0.40 2.04
C TRP A 44 12.61 0.35 1.25
N ALA A 45 12.72 0.32 -0.07
CA ALA A 45 11.69 0.83 -0.96
C ALA A 45 10.66 -0.26 -1.26
N SER A 46 9.39 0.12 -1.34
CA SER A 46 8.35 -0.74 -1.90
C SER A 46 8.48 -0.83 -3.42
N ASN A 47 8.17 -1.98 -4.01
CA ASN A 47 8.10 -2.12 -5.46
C ASN A 47 6.90 -1.32 -6.01
N GLN A 48 7.16 -0.26 -6.75
CA GLN A 48 6.16 0.63 -7.38
C GLN A 48 6.13 0.48 -8.90
N GLY A 49 7.25 0.14 -9.50
CA GLY A 49 7.38 -0.12 -10.93
C GLY A 49 6.85 -1.51 -11.33
N PRO A 50 6.93 -1.86 -12.62
CA PRO A 50 6.50 -3.16 -13.10
C PRO A 50 7.30 -4.32 -12.51
N ASP A 51 8.55 -4.07 -12.12
CA ASP A 51 9.42 -5.03 -11.45
C ASP A 51 10.50 -4.32 -10.61
N ILE A 52 11.26 -5.09 -9.84
CA ILE A 52 12.34 -4.59 -8.97
C ILE A 52 13.44 -3.88 -9.77
N ALA A 53 13.77 -4.36 -10.96
CA ALA A 53 14.82 -3.77 -11.79
C ALA A 53 14.41 -2.37 -12.28
N ALA A 54 13.14 -2.17 -12.62
CA ALA A 54 12.58 -0.87 -12.99
C ALA A 54 12.65 0.13 -11.82
N ASP A 55 12.35 -0.30 -10.59
CA ASP A 55 12.50 0.55 -9.41
C ASP A 55 13.96 0.90 -9.12
N GLN A 56 14.86 -0.07 -9.24
CA GLN A 56 16.30 0.18 -9.09
C GLN A 56 16.83 1.15 -10.15
N ALA A 57 16.36 1.05 -11.40
CA ALA A 57 16.71 1.97 -12.46
C ALA A 57 16.17 3.39 -12.24
N THR A 58 15.00 3.52 -11.60
CA THR A 58 14.41 4.82 -11.26
C THR A 58 15.10 5.45 -10.04
N LEU A 59 15.27 4.69 -8.97
CA LEU A 59 15.78 5.21 -7.71
C LEU A 59 17.31 5.38 -7.71
N GLY A 60 18.06 4.51 -8.40
CA GLY A 60 19.51 4.49 -8.35
C GLY A 60 20.19 5.83 -8.70
N PRO A 61 19.82 6.51 -9.80
CA PRO A 61 20.34 7.84 -10.12
C PRO A 61 20.06 8.88 -9.04
N GLU A 62 18.86 8.86 -8.44
CA GLU A 62 18.46 9.83 -7.42
C GLU A 62 19.20 9.57 -6.09
N LEU A 63 19.44 8.31 -5.73
CA LEU A 63 20.27 7.98 -4.57
C LEU A 63 21.72 8.42 -4.73
N LYS A 64 22.25 8.31 -5.95
CA LYS A 64 23.59 8.82 -6.28
C LYS A 64 23.64 10.35 -6.18
N LYS A 65 22.62 11.05 -6.66
CA LYS A 65 22.48 12.50 -6.53
C LYS A 65 22.42 12.93 -5.06
N PHE A 66 21.70 12.18 -4.20
CA PHE A 66 21.70 12.40 -2.76
C PHE A 66 23.09 12.22 -2.14
N GLU A 67 23.79 11.15 -2.52
CA GLU A 67 25.17 10.89 -2.05
C GLU A 67 26.12 12.02 -2.47
N GLU A 68 26.04 12.51 -3.70
CA GLU A 68 26.84 13.65 -4.20
C GLU A 68 26.57 14.95 -3.43
N GLN A 69 25.31 15.18 -3.02
CA GLN A 69 24.92 16.38 -2.27
C GLN A 69 25.30 16.34 -0.78
N THR A 70 25.30 15.14 -0.18
CA THR A 70 25.38 15.01 1.28
C THR A 70 26.59 14.24 1.78
N GLY A 71 27.27 13.48 0.90
CA GLY A 71 28.32 12.53 1.27
C GLY A 71 27.78 11.27 1.96
N ILE A 72 26.44 11.07 2.00
CA ILE A 72 25.80 9.91 2.63
C ILE A 72 25.34 8.95 1.54
N LYS A 73 25.90 7.74 1.54
CA LYS A 73 25.49 6.67 0.63
C LYS A 73 24.20 6.01 1.10
N VAL A 74 23.31 5.67 0.19
CA VAL A 74 22.08 4.94 0.50
C VAL A 74 22.15 3.54 -0.11
N LYS A 75 22.07 2.53 0.76
CA LYS A 75 21.94 1.12 0.37
C LYS A 75 20.47 0.79 0.15
N LEU A 76 20.08 0.74 -1.11
CA LEU A 76 18.71 0.43 -1.54
C LEU A 76 18.44 -1.06 -1.50
N GLU A 77 17.29 -1.41 -0.96
CA GLU A 77 16.64 -2.70 -1.15
C GLU A 77 15.19 -2.48 -1.57
N VAL A 78 14.82 -2.93 -2.76
CA VAL A 78 13.42 -2.91 -3.23
C VAL A 78 12.74 -4.19 -2.77
N VAL A 79 11.67 -4.06 -2.00
CA VAL A 79 10.94 -5.17 -1.38
C VAL A 79 9.57 -5.32 -2.05
N PRO A 80 9.20 -6.53 -2.55
CA PRO A 80 7.87 -6.80 -3.08
C PRO A 80 6.78 -6.55 -2.04
N TRP A 81 5.62 -6.05 -2.47
CA TRP A 81 4.47 -5.76 -1.59
C TRP A 81 4.01 -6.98 -0.79
N ALA A 82 4.02 -8.16 -1.39
CA ALA A 82 3.61 -9.39 -0.73
C ALA A 82 4.47 -9.73 0.51
N ASP A 83 5.72 -9.27 0.55
CA ASP A 83 6.68 -9.57 1.60
C ASP A 83 6.89 -8.40 2.57
N LEU A 84 6.59 -7.17 2.12
CA LEU A 84 7.03 -5.94 2.79
C LEU A 84 6.48 -5.82 4.23
N LEU A 85 5.17 -6.00 4.43
CA LEU A 85 4.57 -5.86 5.77
C LEU A 85 5.15 -6.87 6.76
N ASN A 86 5.23 -8.15 6.36
CA ASN A 86 5.77 -9.21 7.21
C ASN A 86 7.23 -8.94 7.59
N ARG A 87 7.99 -8.43 6.64
CA ARG A 87 9.39 -8.05 6.84
C ARG A 87 9.54 -6.87 7.80
N ILE A 88 8.68 -5.85 7.69
CA ILE A 88 8.64 -4.71 8.62
C ILE A 88 8.29 -5.19 10.03
N LEU A 89 7.28 -6.06 10.18
CA LEU A 89 6.90 -6.61 11.48
C LEU A 89 8.03 -7.43 12.13
N ALA A 90 8.75 -8.24 11.34
CA ALA A 90 9.92 -8.98 11.82
C ALA A 90 11.06 -8.04 12.26
N ALA A 91 11.32 -6.98 11.48
CA ALA A 91 12.31 -5.95 11.82
C ALA A 91 11.93 -5.19 13.09
N THR A 92 10.64 -4.87 13.25
CA THR A 92 10.09 -4.23 14.46
C THR A 92 10.29 -5.11 15.69
N ALA A 93 10.01 -6.41 15.59
CA ALA A 93 10.16 -7.35 16.70
C ALA A 93 11.62 -7.61 17.08
N SER A 94 12.53 -7.64 16.10
CA SER A 94 13.97 -7.89 16.34
C SER A 94 14.76 -6.62 16.69
N GLY A 95 14.22 -5.44 16.42
CA GLY A 95 14.94 -4.17 16.49
C GLY A 95 16.01 -4.02 15.40
N GLN A 96 15.98 -4.87 14.35
CA GLN A 96 16.95 -4.85 13.24
C GLN A 96 16.23 -4.52 11.94
N GLY A 97 15.99 -3.24 11.74
CA GLY A 97 15.35 -2.69 10.53
C GLY A 97 16.29 -1.78 9.74
N PRO A 98 15.83 -1.28 8.58
CA PRO A 98 16.54 -0.25 7.84
C PRO A 98 16.43 1.10 8.58
N ASP A 99 17.23 2.08 8.18
CA ASP A 99 17.08 3.44 8.69
C ASP A 99 15.79 4.07 8.22
N VAL A 100 15.51 3.95 6.92
CA VAL A 100 14.32 4.50 6.25
C VAL A 100 13.61 3.40 5.48
N LEU A 101 12.28 3.45 5.46
CA LEU A 101 11.47 2.46 4.75
C LEU A 101 10.20 3.06 4.18
N ASN A 102 9.71 2.44 3.10
CA ASN A 102 8.36 2.67 2.63
C ASN A 102 7.37 1.80 3.41
N ILE A 103 6.20 2.35 3.70
CA ILE A 103 5.06 1.64 4.27
C ILE A 103 3.80 1.99 3.48
N GLY A 104 2.84 1.07 3.40
CA GLY A 104 1.49 1.40 2.98
C GLY A 104 0.88 2.42 3.96
N ASN A 105 0.18 3.41 3.44
CA ASN A 105 -0.47 4.40 4.31
C ASN A 105 -1.48 3.76 5.26
N THR A 106 -2.13 2.69 4.86
CA THR A 106 -3.09 1.91 5.67
C THR A 106 -2.42 1.27 6.88
N TRP A 107 -1.16 0.87 6.78
CA TRP A 107 -0.39 0.26 7.88
C TRP A 107 0.13 1.26 8.91
N SER A 108 -0.01 2.57 8.64
CA SER A 108 0.61 3.61 9.47
C SER A 108 0.16 3.55 10.93
N SER A 109 -1.13 3.31 11.20
CA SER A 109 -1.66 3.26 12.56
C SER A 109 -1.22 2.02 13.33
N SER A 110 -1.21 0.84 12.68
CA SER A 110 -0.76 -0.41 13.30
C SER A 110 0.75 -0.40 13.58
N LEU A 111 1.54 0.06 12.61
CA LEU A 111 2.99 0.20 12.80
C LEU A 111 3.35 1.27 13.84
N GLN A 112 2.57 2.37 13.92
CA GLN A 112 2.71 3.36 14.97
C GLN A 112 2.48 2.76 16.36
N ALA A 113 1.51 1.88 16.51
CA ALA A 113 1.19 1.22 17.79
C ALA A 113 2.34 0.35 18.30
N THR A 114 3.23 -0.13 17.44
CA THR A 114 4.43 -0.89 17.85
C THR A 114 5.46 -0.03 18.58
N GLY A 115 5.43 1.30 18.39
CA GLY A 115 6.41 2.24 18.94
C GLY A 115 7.79 2.21 18.26
N ALA A 116 7.97 1.44 17.19
CA ALA A 116 9.26 1.28 16.50
C ALA A 116 9.57 2.41 15.51
N LEU A 117 8.57 3.17 15.07
CA LEU A 117 8.76 4.27 14.12
C LEU A 117 8.97 5.61 14.82
N LEU A 118 9.74 6.47 14.18
CA LEU A 118 9.95 7.85 14.59
C LEU A 118 8.63 8.64 14.51
N PRO A 119 8.17 9.29 15.60
CA PRO A 119 7.04 10.19 15.51
C PRO A 119 7.42 11.46 14.74
N TRP A 120 6.57 11.88 13.83
CA TRP A 120 6.76 13.13 13.06
C TRP A 120 6.08 14.29 13.77
N ASP A 121 6.71 14.72 14.86
CA ASP A 121 6.34 15.94 15.59
C ASP A 121 6.72 17.21 14.81
N ALA A 122 6.44 18.38 15.37
CA ALA A 122 6.76 19.65 14.74
C ALA A 122 8.25 19.78 14.42
N LYS A 123 9.15 19.34 15.32
CA LYS A 123 10.60 19.41 15.14
C LYS A 123 11.07 18.56 13.94
N ASN A 124 10.57 17.34 13.82
CA ASN A 124 10.94 16.43 12.74
C ASN A 124 10.36 16.90 11.40
N PHE A 125 9.14 17.46 11.39
CA PHE A 125 8.59 18.10 10.19
C PHE A 125 9.40 19.35 9.79
N ASP A 126 9.82 20.19 10.73
CA ASP A 126 10.62 21.39 10.43
C ASP A 126 11.95 21.02 9.77
N ALA A 127 12.59 19.91 10.17
CA ALA A 127 13.81 19.41 9.55
C ALA A 127 13.66 19.10 8.06
N ILE A 128 12.45 18.75 7.61
CA ILE A 128 12.15 18.46 6.20
C ILE A 128 11.41 19.60 5.46
N GLY A 129 11.28 20.76 6.07
CA GLY A 129 10.67 21.96 5.45
C GLY A 129 9.22 22.22 5.84
N GLY A 130 8.69 21.53 6.85
CA GLY A 130 7.40 21.79 7.49
C GLY A 130 6.24 20.92 7.01
N ARG A 131 5.33 20.63 7.94
CA ARG A 131 4.11 19.86 7.69
C ARG A 131 3.18 20.47 6.64
N SER A 132 3.12 21.81 6.58
CA SER A 132 2.22 22.56 5.68
C SER A 132 2.49 22.34 4.18
N ARG A 133 3.66 21.81 3.82
CA ARG A 133 4.01 21.44 2.44
C ARG A 133 3.15 20.33 1.89
N PHE A 134 2.65 19.45 2.76
CA PHE A 134 1.92 18.26 2.35
C PHE A 134 0.41 18.50 2.27
N VAL A 135 -0.26 17.71 1.45
CA VAL A 135 -1.72 17.68 1.34
C VAL A 135 -2.31 17.07 2.61
N ASP A 136 -3.35 17.70 3.15
CA ASP A 136 -3.90 17.34 4.46
C ASP A 136 -4.49 15.92 4.50
N SER A 137 -5.14 15.47 3.41
CA SER A 137 -5.66 14.09 3.31
C SER A 137 -4.54 13.05 3.34
N ALA A 138 -3.39 13.31 2.72
CA ALA A 138 -2.24 12.42 2.74
C ALA A 138 -1.62 12.33 4.15
N ILE A 139 -1.41 13.47 4.81
CA ILE A 139 -0.94 13.51 6.21
C ILE A 139 -1.94 12.84 7.15
N GLY A 140 -3.24 13.03 6.92
CA GLY A 140 -4.30 12.43 7.73
C GLY A 140 -4.31 10.90 7.72
N SER A 141 -3.68 10.27 6.72
CA SER A 141 -3.53 8.80 6.63
C SER A 141 -2.15 8.28 7.05
N ALA A 142 -1.29 9.13 7.61
CA ALA A 142 0.09 8.76 7.96
C ALA A 142 0.27 8.32 9.43
N GLY A 143 -0.81 8.06 10.17
CA GLY A 143 -0.80 7.62 11.57
C GLY A 143 -2.19 7.59 12.17
N ALA A 144 -2.29 7.20 13.44
CA ALA A 144 -3.54 7.16 14.16
C ALA A 144 -4.11 8.56 14.39
N ALA A 145 -5.44 8.67 14.37
CA ALA A 145 -6.13 9.93 14.59
C ALA A 145 -5.73 10.60 15.92
N GLY A 146 -5.45 11.90 15.88
CA GLY A 146 -5.08 12.67 17.07
C GLY A 146 -3.66 12.46 17.59
N LYS A 147 -2.83 11.70 16.88
CA LYS A 147 -1.40 11.52 17.20
C LYS A 147 -0.51 12.20 16.16
N ASP A 148 0.76 12.44 16.54
CA ASP A 148 1.78 12.83 15.55
C ASP A 148 1.91 11.69 14.53
N PRO A 149 2.03 11.99 13.22
CA PRO A 149 2.16 10.94 12.21
C PRO A 149 3.34 10.00 12.47
N ALA A 150 3.22 8.74 12.06
CA ALA A 150 4.30 7.75 12.12
C ALA A 150 5.21 7.77 10.89
N ALA A 151 4.80 8.50 9.85
CA ALA A 151 5.49 8.55 8.57
C ALA A 151 5.17 9.85 7.83
N VAL A 152 5.86 10.07 6.71
CA VAL A 152 5.67 11.22 5.81
C VAL A 152 5.16 10.71 4.46
N PRO A 153 4.11 11.29 3.88
CA PRO A 153 3.61 10.85 2.58
C PRO A 153 4.65 11.03 1.46
N LEU A 154 4.81 9.98 0.64
CA LEU A 154 5.72 9.94 -0.52
C LEU A 154 4.96 9.89 -1.84
N TYR A 155 3.93 9.05 -1.91
CA TYR A 155 3.03 8.92 -3.06
C TYR A 155 1.58 8.94 -2.58
N SER A 156 0.72 9.67 -3.29
CA SER A 156 -0.73 9.65 -3.07
C SER A 156 -1.43 8.99 -4.26
N MET A 157 -2.45 8.20 -3.97
CA MET A 157 -3.18 7.43 -4.97
C MET A 157 -4.67 7.35 -4.58
N SER A 158 -5.52 7.10 -5.57
CA SER A 158 -6.91 6.72 -5.37
C SER A 158 -7.29 5.62 -6.35
N TYR A 159 -8.32 4.86 -6.06
CA TYR A 159 -8.92 3.97 -7.04
C TYR A 159 -9.68 4.75 -8.09
N ALA A 160 -9.64 4.24 -9.31
CA ALA A 160 -10.49 4.66 -10.41
C ALA A 160 -10.91 3.45 -11.24
N LEU A 161 -11.94 3.62 -12.05
CA LEU A 161 -12.32 2.69 -13.09
C LEU A 161 -11.50 3.00 -14.35
N TYR A 162 -10.63 2.09 -14.74
CA TYR A 162 -9.99 2.12 -16.06
C TYR A 162 -10.79 1.29 -17.04
N TYR A 163 -11.01 1.79 -18.26
CA TYR A 163 -11.74 1.11 -19.29
C TYR A 163 -11.03 1.13 -20.64
N ASN A 164 -11.08 0.03 -21.36
CA ASN A 164 -10.46 -0.14 -22.68
C ASN A 164 -11.37 0.50 -23.74
N LYS A 165 -10.94 1.64 -24.31
CA LYS A 165 -11.73 2.41 -25.27
C LYS A 165 -12.09 1.63 -26.53
N LYS A 166 -11.17 0.78 -27.02
CA LYS A 166 -11.42 -0.06 -28.20
C LYS A 166 -12.55 -1.06 -27.95
N MET A 167 -12.51 -1.77 -26.80
CA MET A 167 -13.56 -2.73 -26.46
C MET A 167 -14.92 -2.05 -26.26
N PHE A 168 -14.93 -0.86 -25.67
CA PHE A 168 -16.14 -0.05 -25.52
C PHE A 168 -16.72 0.36 -26.88
N GLN A 169 -15.88 0.88 -27.78
CA GLN A 169 -16.28 1.25 -29.13
C GLN A 169 -16.83 0.05 -29.93
N GLU A 170 -16.14 -1.10 -29.89
CA GLU A 170 -16.59 -2.34 -30.55
C GLU A 170 -17.94 -2.84 -30.02
N ALA A 171 -18.25 -2.58 -28.74
CA ALA A 171 -19.52 -2.93 -28.12
C ALA A 171 -20.60 -1.83 -28.23
N GLY A 172 -20.31 -0.70 -28.88
CA GLY A 172 -21.22 0.43 -28.99
C GLY A 172 -21.52 1.12 -27.66
N ILE A 173 -20.55 1.15 -26.75
CA ILE A 173 -20.65 1.78 -25.44
C ILE A 173 -19.97 3.14 -25.49
N GLU A 174 -20.73 4.20 -25.32
CA GLU A 174 -20.25 5.58 -25.47
C GLU A 174 -19.60 6.13 -24.20
N LYS A 175 -20.01 5.66 -23.02
CA LYS A 175 -19.58 6.20 -21.73
C LYS A 175 -19.25 5.07 -20.72
N PRO A 176 -18.28 5.28 -19.85
CA PRO A 176 -18.06 4.37 -18.72
C PRO A 176 -19.25 4.40 -17.75
N PRO A 177 -19.49 3.32 -17.00
CA PRO A 177 -20.58 3.26 -16.02
C PRO A 177 -20.34 4.24 -14.87
N ALA A 178 -21.36 4.99 -14.49
CA ALA A 178 -21.36 5.84 -13.30
C ALA A 178 -21.99 5.16 -12.08
N THR A 179 -22.82 4.13 -12.31
CA THR A 179 -23.47 3.36 -11.26
C THR A 179 -23.17 1.86 -11.39
N TRP A 180 -23.37 1.12 -10.29
CA TRP A 180 -23.18 -0.34 -10.32
C TRP A 180 -24.19 -1.04 -11.23
N ASP A 181 -25.41 -0.54 -11.34
CA ASP A 181 -26.42 -1.09 -12.26
C ASP A 181 -25.99 -0.92 -13.72
N GLU A 182 -25.43 0.25 -14.07
CA GLU A 182 -24.82 0.48 -15.39
C GLU A 182 -23.59 -0.42 -15.58
N MET A 183 -22.76 -0.61 -14.56
CA MET A 183 -21.59 -1.50 -14.60
C MET A 183 -22.01 -2.94 -14.94
N VAL A 184 -23.04 -3.47 -14.30
CA VAL A 184 -23.56 -4.81 -14.57
C VAL A 184 -24.15 -4.88 -15.98
N THR A 185 -24.97 -3.90 -16.38
CA THR A 185 -25.59 -3.86 -17.70
C THR A 185 -24.54 -3.79 -18.84
N ILE A 186 -23.54 -2.92 -18.69
CA ILE A 186 -22.42 -2.79 -19.64
C ILE A 186 -21.57 -4.05 -19.58
N GLY A 187 -21.33 -4.56 -18.37
CA GLY A 187 -20.53 -5.74 -18.13
C GLY A 187 -21.03 -6.98 -18.81
N GLN A 188 -22.34 -7.21 -18.80
CA GLN A 188 -22.96 -8.34 -19.50
C GLN A 188 -22.82 -8.26 -21.02
N LYS A 189 -22.81 -7.04 -21.59
CA LYS A 189 -22.54 -6.84 -23.04
C LYS A 189 -21.10 -7.15 -23.43
N LEU A 190 -20.16 -6.89 -22.50
CA LEU A 190 -18.72 -7.07 -22.72
C LEU A 190 -18.21 -8.49 -22.37
N SER A 191 -18.94 -9.22 -21.50
CA SER A 191 -18.56 -10.58 -21.07
C SER A 191 -19.05 -11.62 -22.05
N LYS A 192 -18.38 -11.73 -23.21
CA LYS A 192 -18.70 -12.67 -24.29
C LYS A 192 -17.45 -13.05 -25.07
N ASP A 193 -17.49 -14.12 -25.83
CA ASP A 193 -16.43 -14.58 -26.73
C ASP A 193 -15.08 -14.76 -26.04
N GLY A 194 -15.08 -15.28 -24.78
CA GLY A 194 -13.87 -15.48 -23.97
C GLY A 194 -13.30 -14.20 -23.35
N LYS A 195 -13.97 -13.06 -23.53
CA LYS A 195 -13.63 -11.79 -22.88
C LYS A 195 -14.52 -11.56 -21.66
N TRP A 196 -14.05 -10.73 -20.74
CA TRP A 196 -14.75 -10.40 -19.51
C TRP A 196 -14.81 -8.87 -19.32
N ALA A 197 -15.81 -8.43 -18.60
CA ALA A 197 -15.99 -6.99 -18.42
C ALA A 197 -15.05 -6.41 -17.36
N LEU A 198 -14.90 -7.08 -16.21
CA LEU A 198 -14.16 -6.54 -15.08
C LEU A 198 -13.09 -7.51 -14.62
N GLY A 199 -11.86 -7.03 -14.49
CA GLY A 199 -10.75 -7.73 -13.87
C GLY A 199 -10.71 -7.52 -12.36
N ALA A 200 -10.42 -8.57 -11.62
CA ALA A 200 -10.25 -8.54 -10.17
C ALA A 200 -9.04 -9.37 -9.73
N GLU A 201 -8.53 -9.09 -8.54
CA GLU A 201 -7.45 -9.84 -7.88
C GLU A 201 -8.04 -10.59 -6.67
N GLY A 202 -8.84 -11.63 -6.93
CA GLY A 202 -9.64 -12.30 -5.90
C GLY A 202 -8.82 -13.00 -4.81
N SER A 203 -7.54 -13.27 -5.03
CA SER A 203 -6.62 -13.84 -4.05
C SER A 203 -5.76 -12.81 -3.33
N ASN A 204 -5.75 -11.55 -3.76
CA ASN A 204 -4.98 -10.46 -3.15
C ASN A 204 -5.76 -9.85 -1.97
N LEU A 205 -5.27 -10.05 -0.74
CA LEU A 205 -5.97 -9.64 0.47
C LEU A 205 -6.15 -8.13 0.56
N SER A 206 -5.10 -7.34 0.27
CA SER A 206 -5.17 -5.87 0.33
C SER A 206 -6.13 -5.32 -0.72
N ASN A 207 -6.12 -5.83 -1.96
CA ASN A 207 -7.07 -5.40 -2.98
C ASN A 207 -8.51 -5.72 -2.56
N ASN A 208 -8.74 -6.92 -2.02
CA ASN A 208 -10.05 -7.36 -1.56
C ASN A 208 -10.62 -6.47 -0.45
N ILE A 209 -9.81 -6.13 0.56
CA ILE A 209 -10.29 -5.25 1.64
C ILE A 209 -10.50 -3.82 1.17
N HIS A 210 -9.67 -3.31 0.26
CA HIS A 210 -9.85 -1.97 -0.29
C HIS A 210 -11.19 -1.84 -1.03
N GLN A 211 -11.53 -2.82 -1.87
CA GLN A 211 -12.81 -2.84 -2.56
C GLN A 211 -13.97 -3.05 -1.58
N ALA A 212 -13.88 -4.04 -0.69
CA ALA A 212 -14.90 -4.28 0.35
C ALA A 212 -15.17 -3.04 1.20
N PHE A 213 -14.13 -2.25 1.52
CA PHE A 213 -14.28 -0.99 2.25
C PHE A 213 -15.06 0.05 1.43
N VAL A 214 -14.75 0.22 0.14
CA VAL A 214 -15.51 1.16 -0.72
C VAL A 214 -16.97 0.76 -0.78
N PHE A 215 -17.28 -0.52 -1.01
CA PHE A 215 -18.65 -1.02 -1.00
C PHE A 215 -19.32 -0.83 0.37
N SER A 216 -18.62 -1.09 1.47
CA SER A 216 -19.12 -0.86 2.84
C SER A 216 -19.53 0.61 3.04
N GLN A 217 -18.64 1.56 2.69
CA GLN A 217 -18.94 2.98 2.76
C GLN A 217 -20.17 3.36 1.91
N GLN A 218 -20.29 2.82 0.71
CA GLN A 218 -21.43 3.04 -0.18
C GLN A 218 -22.74 2.47 0.37
N HIS A 219 -22.69 1.42 1.18
CA HIS A 219 -23.83 0.89 1.94
C HIS A 219 -24.12 1.66 3.23
N GLY A 220 -23.33 2.71 3.53
CA GLY A 220 -23.47 3.52 4.74
C GLY A 220 -22.94 2.84 6.00
N ALA A 221 -22.06 1.86 5.86
CA ALA A 221 -21.46 1.10 6.93
C ALA A 221 -19.98 1.45 7.14
N ASN A 222 -19.46 1.00 8.26
CA ASN A 222 -18.04 0.97 8.58
C ASN A 222 -17.67 -0.39 9.17
N PHE A 223 -16.43 -0.83 9.00
CA PHE A 223 -15.95 -2.07 9.60
C PHE A 223 -15.63 -1.93 11.10
N PHE A 224 -15.59 -0.70 11.61
CA PHE A 224 -15.44 -0.41 13.05
C PHE A 224 -16.44 0.65 13.45
N ASP A 225 -16.96 0.54 14.68
CA ASP A 225 -17.77 1.59 15.28
C ASP A 225 -16.91 2.78 15.76
N ALA A 226 -17.56 3.83 16.24
CA ALA A 226 -16.89 5.02 16.75
C ALA A 226 -15.95 4.77 17.94
N GLY A 227 -16.11 3.65 18.63
CA GLY A 227 -15.27 3.19 19.74
C GLY A 227 -14.09 2.32 19.29
N GLY A 228 -13.96 2.05 17.99
CA GLY A 228 -12.92 1.16 17.43
C GLY A 228 -13.24 -0.33 17.58
N LYS A 229 -14.49 -0.70 17.89
CA LYS A 229 -14.92 -2.09 17.97
C LYS A 229 -15.26 -2.62 16.57
N PRO A 230 -14.79 -3.83 16.20
CA PRO A 230 -15.13 -4.45 14.92
C PRO A 230 -16.64 -4.68 14.77
N THR A 231 -17.17 -4.37 13.59
CA THR A 231 -18.59 -4.47 13.18
C THR A 231 -18.71 -5.14 11.81
N PHE A 232 -17.90 -6.17 11.54
CA PHE A 232 -17.75 -6.73 10.19
C PHE A 232 -19.01 -7.44 9.67
N ASP A 233 -19.81 -8.02 10.56
CA ASP A 233 -20.98 -8.86 10.24
C ASP A 233 -22.33 -8.15 10.38
N THR A 234 -22.33 -6.81 10.39
CA THR A 234 -23.58 -6.03 10.29
C THR A 234 -24.28 -6.29 8.95
N PRO A 235 -25.60 -6.17 8.88
CA PRO A 235 -26.33 -6.38 7.61
C PRO A 235 -25.77 -5.58 6.45
N GLU A 236 -25.44 -4.33 6.66
CA GLU A 236 -24.91 -3.41 5.64
C GLU A 236 -23.53 -3.85 5.13
N ASN A 237 -22.64 -4.30 6.01
CA ASN A 237 -21.34 -4.84 5.61
C ASN A 237 -21.47 -6.19 4.89
N VAL A 238 -22.39 -7.03 5.31
CA VAL A 238 -22.70 -8.29 4.64
C VAL A 238 -23.22 -8.04 3.22
N ASP A 239 -24.15 -7.09 3.05
CA ASP A 239 -24.71 -6.72 1.75
C ASP A 239 -23.62 -6.09 0.85
N ALA A 240 -22.74 -5.26 1.40
CA ALA A 240 -21.64 -4.64 0.69
C ALA A 240 -20.64 -5.67 0.16
N VAL A 241 -20.18 -6.58 1.01
CA VAL A 241 -19.23 -7.64 0.61
C VAL A 241 -19.91 -8.59 -0.38
N LYS A 242 -21.19 -8.92 -0.15
CA LYS A 242 -21.95 -9.74 -1.09
C LYS A 242 -22.05 -9.08 -2.46
N GLN A 243 -22.37 -7.79 -2.54
CA GLN A 243 -22.45 -7.05 -3.81
C GLN A 243 -21.11 -7.12 -4.58
N TYR A 244 -19.99 -6.94 -3.88
CA TYR A 244 -18.67 -7.04 -4.51
C TYR A 244 -18.42 -8.44 -5.11
N VAL A 245 -18.68 -9.49 -4.36
CA VAL A 245 -18.46 -10.87 -4.82
C VAL A 245 -19.51 -11.28 -5.86
N ASP A 246 -20.73 -10.75 -5.81
CA ASP A 246 -21.80 -10.99 -6.78
C ASP A 246 -21.42 -10.58 -8.21
N LEU A 247 -20.51 -9.63 -8.40
CA LEU A 247 -19.97 -9.30 -9.72
C LEU A 247 -19.36 -10.53 -10.44
N MET A 248 -18.84 -11.51 -9.67
CA MET A 248 -18.43 -12.82 -10.19
C MET A 248 -19.55 -13.86 -10.03
N ALA A 249 -20.11 -13.98 -8.84
CA ALA A 249 -20.99 -15.09 -8.48
C ALA A 249 -22.34 -15.06 -9.21
N LYS A 250 -22.95 -13.89 -9.31
CA LYS A 250 -24.30 -13.67 -9.85
C LYS A 250 -24.28 -12.98 -11.22
N ASP A 251 -23.58 -11.85 -11.30
CA ASP A 251 -23.64 -10.95 -12.46
C ASP A 251 -22.77 -11.44 -13.62
N LYS A 252 -21.81 -12.35 -13.33
CA LYS A 252 -20.93 -12.99 -14.31
C LYS A 252 -20.12 -12.02 -15.16
N ILE A 253 -19.68 -10.89 -14.58
CA ILE A 253 -18.86 -9.90 -15.27
C ILE A 253 -17.37 -10.00 -14.95
N ILE A 254 -17.02 -10.81 -13.93
CA ILE A 254 -15.64 -11.16 -13.55
C ILE A 254 -15.39 -12.63 -13.89
N ALA A 255 -14.25 -12.94 -14.52
CA ALA A 255 -13.85 -14.31 -14.86
C ALA A 255 -13.65 -15.15 -13.59
N PRO A 256 -14.13 -16.42 -13.53
CA PRO A 256 -13.88 -17.29 -12.39
C PRO A 256 -12.38 -17.44 -12.06
N GLY A 257 -11.50 -17.49 -13.07
CA GLY A 257 -10.04 -17.59 -12.88
C GLY A 257 -9.44 -16.40 -12.10
N ASN A 258 -10.12 -15.26 -12.05
CA ASN A 258 -9.66 -14.11 -11.26
C ASN A 258 -9.67 -14.35 -9.74
N ALA A 259 -10.37 -15.38 -9.26
CA ALA A 259 -10.32 -15.82 -7.87
C ALA A 259 -8.91 -16.19 -7.39
N GLU A 260 -8.02 -16.59 -8.31
CA GLU A 260 -6.64 -16.98 -8.01
C GLU A 260 -5.62 -15.85 -8.27
N TYR A 261 -6.05 -14.70 -8.80
CA TYR A 261 -5.16 -13.60 -9.12
C TYR A 261 -4.70 -12.86 -7.85
N ASP A 262 -3.38 -12.64 -7.72
CA ASP A 262 -2.76 -11.96 -6.57
C ASP A 262 -1.55 -11.08 -6.94
N LYS A 263 -1.12 -11.09 -8.22
CA LYS A 263 0.12 -10.44 -8.71
C LYS A 263 -0.12 -9.55 -9.92
N ASN A 264 -1.18 -8.77 -9.87
CA ASN A 264 -1.55 -7.80 -10.91
C ASN A 264 -1.90 -8.45 -12.27
N GLN A 265 -2.31 -9.73 -12.28
CA GLN A 265 -2.68 -10.44 -13.52
C GLN A 265 -3.87 -9.77 -14.22
N SER A 266 -4.78 -9.15 -13.47
CA SER A 266 -5.91 -8.40 -14.02
C SER A 266 -5.47 -7.21 -14.88
N LEU A 267 -4.34 -6.56 -14.55
CA LEU A 267 -3.77 -5.48 -15.37
C LEU A 267 -3.21 -6.01 -16.70
N SER A 268 -2.56 -7.17 -16.69
CA SER A 268 -2.10 -7.85 -17.92
C SER A 268 -3.27 -8.27 -18.80
N ASP A 269 -4.34 -8.81 -18.22
CA ASP A 269 -5.55 -9.18 -18.95
C ASP A 269 -6.27 -7.95 -19.54
N PHE A 270 -6.29 -6.84 -18.82
CA PHE A 270 -6.79 -5.57 -19.33
C PHE A 270 -5.95 -5.06 -20.50
N ALA A 271 -4.65 -5.03 -20.35
CA ALA A 271 -3.74 -4.54 -21.40
C ALA A 271 -3.78 -5.41 -22.66
N SER A 272 -3.96 -6.73 -22.52
CA SER A 272 -4.11 -7.67 -23.64
C SER A 272 -5.52 -7.69 -24.26
N GLY A 273 -6.48 -6.94 -23.71
CA GLY A 273 -7.85 -6.89 -24.19
C GLY A 273 -8.69 -8.12 -23.87
N LYS A 274 -8.29 -8.94 -22.91
CA LYS A 274 -9.13 -10.02 -22.36
C LYS A 274 -10.18 -9.49 -21.39
N THR A 275 -9.87 -8.36 -20.73
CA THR A 275 -10.75 -7.70 -19.78
C THR A 275 -10.97 -6.25 -20.20
N ALA A 276 -12.21 -5.77 -20.16
CA ALA A 276 -12.56 -4.45 -20.63
C ALA A 276 -12.37 -3.34 -19.60
N MET A 277 -12.42 -3.66 -18.32
CA MET A 277 -12.33 -2.71 -17.21
C MET A 277 -11.53 -3.30 -16.05
N VAL A 278 -10.90 -2.43 -15.26
CA VAL A 278 -10.31 -2.76 -13.95
C VAL A 278 -10.54 -1.61 -12.97
N LEU A 279 -10.74 -1.94 -11.70
CA LEU A 279 -10.71 -1.00 -10.59
C LEU A 279 -9.31 -1.00 -10.01
N TRP A 280 -8.55 0.07 -10.21
CA TRP A 280 -7.16 0.10 -9.82
C TRP A 280 -6.70 1.49 -9.36
N GLN A 281 -5.60 1.50 -8.59
CA GLN A 281 -4.84 2.71 -8.31
C GLN A 281 -3.88 2.94 -9.49
N SER A 282 -3.42 4.11 -9.75
CA SER A 282 -2.30 4.49 -10.64
C SER A 282 -1.79 3.40 -11.62
N ALA A 283 -2.64 2.90 -12.56
CA ALA A 283 -2.32 1.75 -13.40
C ALA A 283 -1.62 2.07 -14.72
N ALA A 284 -1.51 3.37 -15.10
CA ALA A 284 -1.06 3.78 -16.42
C ALA A 284 0.36 3.28 -16.78
N SER A 285 1.30 3.25 -15.83
CA SER A 285 2.66 2.73 -16.04
C SER A 285 2.63 1.23 -16.35
N SER A 286 1.80 0.46 -15.65
CA SER A 286 1.62 -0.97 -15.88
C SER A 286 1.01 -1.25 -17.26
N PHE A 287 0.01 -0.47 -17.69
CA PHE A 287 -0.55 -0.63 -19.04
C PHE A 287 0.48 -0.38 -20.13
N LYS A 288 1.29 0.67 -19.98
CA LYS A 288 2.39 0.98 -20.92
C LYS A 288 3.44 -0.13 -20.97
N SER A 289 3.82 -0.72 -19.85
CA SER A 289 4.77 -1.84 -19.80
C SER A 289 4.24 -3.10 -20.49
N HIS A 290 2.90 -3.27 -20.55
CA HIS A 290 2.23 -4.34 -21.30
C HIS A 290 1.87 -3.97 -22.75
N GLY A 291 2.41 -2.84 -23.27
CA GLY A 291 2.31 -2.46 -24.68
C GLY A 291 1.12 -1.58 -25.08
N MET A 292 0.28 -1.17 -24.13
CA MET A 292 -0.77 -0.16 -24.42
C MET A 292 -0.15 1.22 -24.65
N LYS A 293 -0.79 2.00 -25.51
CA LYS A 293 -0.40 3.38 -25.77
C LYS A 293 -1.30 4.33 -24.97
N GLU A 294 -0.77 5.49 -24.65
CA GLU A 294 -1.58 6.57 -24.10
C GLU A 294 -2.75 6.88 -25.05
N GLY A 295 -3.97 6.90 -24.49
CA GLY A 295 -5.17 7.04 -25.28
C GLY A 295 -5.95 5.74 -25.55
N ASP A 296 -5.34 4.55 -25.40
CA ASP A 296 -6.02 3.26 -25.55
C ASP A 296 -7.02 2.99 -24.42
N TRP A 297 -6.83 3.61 -23.27
CA TRP A 297 -7.73 3.53 -22.12
C TRP A 297 -8.35 4.89 -21.78
N GLY A 298 -9.40 4.84 -20.97
CA GLY A 298 -9.95 5.99 -20.29
C GLY A 298 -10.04 5.73 -18.79
N VAL A 299 -10.20 6.81 -18.02
CA VAL A 299 -10.32 6.77 -16.56
C VAL A 299 -11.61 7.46 -16.14
N ALA A 300 -12.34 6.84 -15.23
CA ALA A 300 -13.56 7.38 -14.62
C ALA A 300 -13.57 7.12 -13.11
N PRO A 301 -14.37 7.85 -12.33
CA PRO A 301 -14.59 7.48 -10.93
C PRO A 301 -15.14 6.05 -10.81
N VAL A 302 -14.82 5.37 -9.71
CA VAL A 302 -15.46 4.08 -9.38
C VAL A 302 -16.97 4.28 -9.28
N PRO A 303 -17.80 3.37 -9.83
CA PRO A 303 -19.25 3.51 -9.78
C PRO A 303 -19.80 3.62 -8.35
N VAL A 304 -20.93 4.29 -8.22
CA VAL A 304 -21.67 4.46 -6.96
C VAL A 304 -23.08 3.82 -7.09
N PRO A 305 -23.80 3.60 -5.99
CA PRO A 305 -25.19 3.16 -6.05
C PRO A 305 -26.09 4.12 -6.86
N ALA A 306 -27.04 3.59 -7.61
CA ALA A 306 -28.01 4.40 -8.34
C ALA A 306 -28.83 5.28 -7.38
N GLY A 307 -29.09 6.53 -7.82
CA GLY A 307 -29.88 7.47 -7.02
C GLY A 307 -29.10 8.28 -6.00
N GLY A 308 -27.77 8.14 -5.94
CA GLY A 308 -26.81 9.02 -5.27
C GLY A 308 -27.34 9.71 -4.00
N ALA A 309 -27.99 8.95 -3.09
CA ALA A 309 -28.60 9.58 -1.93
C ALA A 309 -27.51 10.21 -1.06
N PRO A 310 -27.61 11.49 -0.66
CA PRO A 310 -26.68 12.10 0.25
C PRO A 310 -26.79 11.39 1.59
N GLY A 311 -25.79 10.62 1.89
CA GLY A 311 -25.58 9.95 3.18
C GLY A 311 -24.11 9.82 3.39
N ALA A 312 -23.64 9.86 4.63
CA ALA A 312 -22.22 9.69 4.93
C ALA A 312 -21.71 8.41 4.25
N GLY A 313 -20.71 8.54 3.37
CA GLY A 313 -20.05 7.44 2.67
C GLY A 313 -20.68 6.98 1.34
N LYS A 314 -21.95 7.26 1.03
CA LYS A 314 -22.62 6.73 -0.17
C LYS A 314 -22.01 7.16 -1.51
N ASN A 315 -21.29 8.26 -1.54
CA ASN A 315 -20.55 8.75 -2.72
C ASN A 315 -19.06 8.41 -2.66
N THR A 316 -18.64 7.51 -1.78
CA THR A 316 -17.25 7.10 -1.69
C THR A 316 -16.86 6.30 -2.94
N ASN A 317 -15.93 6.85 -3.72
CA ASN A 317 -15.41 6.19 -4.93
C ASN A 317 -14.09 5.48 -4.68
N SER A 318 -13.40 5.78 -3.57
CA SER A 318 -12.08 5.23 -3.28
C SER A 318 -11.79 5.22 -1.78
N MET A 319 -10.88 4.38 -1.38
CA MET A 319 -10.11 4.65 -0.18
C MET A 319 -9.01 5.69 -0.47
N VAL A 320 -8.54 6.39 0.57
CA VAL A 320 -7.30 7.18 0.50
C VAL A 320 -6.13 6.22 0.45
N ALA A 321 -5.51 6.10 -0.71
CA ALA A 321 -4.36 5.24 -0.92
C ALA A 321 -3.07 6.06 -0.97
N GLY A 322 -1.96 5.44 -0.61
CA GLY A 322 -0.67 6.08 -0.67
C GLY A 322 0.46 5.23 -0.08
N ILE A 323 1.64 5.72 -0.31
CA ILE A 323 2.86 5.17 0.27
C ILE A 323 3.50 6.26 1.12
N ASN A 324 3.86 5.91 2.33
CA ASN A 324 4.54 6.80 3.25
C ASN A 324 6.00 6.37 3.43
N MET A 325 6.88 7.33 3.74
CA MET A 325 8.24 7.09 4.22
C MET A 325 8.25 7.15 5.74
N ALA A 326 8.72 6.09 6.37
CA ALA A 326 8.94 6.01 7.80
C ALA A 326 10.43 5.94 8.11
N VAL A 327 10.80 6.30 9.33
CA VAL A 327 12.14 6.16 9.88
C VAL A 327 12.05 5.25 11.10
N PHE A 328 12.91 4.25 11.21
CA PHE A 328 13.00 3.46 12.43
C PHE A 328 13.58 4.31 13.57
N LYS A 329 12.94 4.26 14.74
CA LYS A 329 13.33 5.08 15.90
C LYS A 329 14.72 4.78 16.43
N ASN A 330 15.20 3.57 16.21
CA ASN A 330 16.52 3.08 16.65
C ASN A 330 17.62 3.25 15.60
N THR A 331 17.38 4.02 14.52
CA THR A 331 18.44 4.37 13.56
C THR A 331 19.62 5.02 14.29
N ASP A 332 20.82 4.64 13.91
CA ASP A 332 22.06 5.26 14.42
C ASP A 332 22.45 6.51 13.61
N ASN A 333 21.68 6.84 12.57
CA ASN A 333 21.88 8.00 11.69
C ASN A 333 20.60 8.81 11.47
N LEU A 334 20.02 9.32 12.55
CA LEU A 334 18.79 10.13 12.46
C LEU A 334 18.94 11.37 11.58
N ASP A 335 20.05 12.09 11.69
CA ASP A 335 20.31 13.29 10.87
C ASP A 335 20.36 12.96 9.37
N GLY A 336 21.06 11.87 9.02
CA GLY A 336 21.09 11.37 7.64
C GLY A 336 19.72 10.93 7.15
N SER A 337 18.95 10.22 8.00
CA SER A 337 17.58 9.77 7.68
C SER A 337 16.65 10.97 7.41
N LEU A 338 16.69 12.01 8.22
CA LEU A 338 15.89 13.23 8.02
C LEU A 338 16.31 13.97 6.75
N LYS A 339 17.61 14.06 6.45
CA LYS A 339 18.11 14.61 5.18
C LYS A 339 17.62 13.81 3.99
N PHE A 340 17.61 12.48 4.09
CA PHE A 340 17.12 11.61 3.04
C PHE A 340 15.60 11.76 2.82
N VAL A 341 14.80 11.78 3.87
CA VAL A 341 13.36 12.05 3.77
C VAL A 341 13.10 13.44 3.18
N LYS A 342 13.87 14.47 3.60
CA LYS A 342 13.79 15.81 2.99
C LYS A 342 14.08 15.81 1.50
N PHE A 343 15.10 15.07 1.06
CA PHE A 343 15.47 14.92 -0.34
C PHE A 343 14.34 14.26 -1.12
N MET A 344 13.89 13.07 -0.69
CA MET A 344 12.84 12.30 -1.36
C MET A 344 11.48 13.03 -1.41
N THR A 345 11.21 13.91 -0.44
CA THR A 345 10.01 14.76 -0.40
C THR A 345 10.26 16.17 -0.95
N GLY A 346 11.41 16.43 -1.53
CA GLY A 346 11.73 17.68 -2.23
C GLY A 346 10.90 17.82 -3.51
N ASP A 347 10.64 19.05 -3.94
CA ASP A 347 9.72 19.31 -5.05
C ASP A 347 10.14 18.63 -6.36
N GLU A 348 11.44 18.62 -6.67
CA GLU A 348 11.97 17.99 -7.88
C GLU A 348 11.87 16.45 -7.84
N GLU A 349 12.23 15.84 -6.70
CA GLU A 349 12.11 14.39 -6.52
C GLU A 349 10.63 13.96 -6.55
N GLN A 350 9.76 14.75 -5.95
CA GLN A 350 8.32 14.49 -5.95
C GLN A 350 7.72 14.56 -7.37
N LYS A 351 8.17 15.48 -8.20
CA LYS A 351 7.77 15.55 -9.61
C LYS A 351 8.28 14.34 -10.39
N LEU A 352 9.57 14.01 -10.27
CA LEU A 352 10.21 12.91 -10.97
C LEU A 352 9.55 11.57 -10.61
N LEU A 353 9.50 11.25 -9.33
CA LEU A 353 9.04 9.96 -8.85
C LEU A 353 7.54 9.75 -9.13
N ASN A 354 6.71 10.75 -8.83
CA ASN A 354 5.27 10.63 -9.04
C ASN A 354 4.90 10.58 -10.54
N LYS A 355 5.65 11.27 -11.40
CA LYS A 355 5.50 11.16 -12.85
C LYS A 355 5.87 9.76 -13.35
N THR A 356 6.99 9.21 -12.87
CA THR A 356 7.46 7.87 -13.26
C THR A 356 6.47 6.79 -12.85
N TYR A 357 5.95 6.86 -11.63
CA TYR A 357 5.03 5.85 -11.10
C TYR A 357 3.55 6.14 -11.39
N GLY A 358 3.23 7.28 -12.02
CA GLY A 358 1.85 7.65 -12.34
C GLY A 358 1.00 7.94 -11.10
N SER A 359 1.63 8.32 -10.00
CA SER A 359 0.98 8.70 -8.73
C SER A 359 0.79 10.22 -8.62
N ILE A 360 0.15 10.66 -7.56
CA ILE A 360 -0.09 12.08 -7.27
C ILE A 360 0.92 12.51 -6.20
N PRO A 361 1.69 13.59 -6.43
CA PRO A 361 2.57 14.10 -5.38
C PRO A 361 1.77 14.50 -4.13
N PRO A 362 2.12 14.01 -2.94
CA PRO A 362 1.54 14.54 -1.70
C PRO A 362 2.08 15.94 -1.33
N VAL A 363 3.12 16.43 -2.01
CA VAL A 363 3.68 17.76 -1.81
C VAL A 363 2.95 18.77 -2.69
N LYS A 364 2.33 19.79 -2.08
CA LYS A 364 1.46 20.78 -2.75
C LYS A 364 2.15 21.49 -3.92
N ALA A 365 3.41 21.91 -3.75
CA ALA A 365 4.16 22.59 -4.80
C ALA A 365 4.40 21.71 -6.03
N ALA A 366 4.68 20.43 -5.84
CA ALA A 366 4.89 19.49 -6.94
C ALA A 366 3.62 19.24 -7.77
N GLN A 367 2.41 19.32 -7.15
CA GLN A 367 1.14 19.13 -7.87
C GLN A 367 0.85 20.18 -8.95
N THR A 368 1.51 21.33 -8.89
CA THR A 368 1.31 22.40 -9.88
C THR A 368 2.05 22.16 -11.19
N ASP A 369 2.90 21.13 -11.27
CA ASP A 369 3.61 20.78 -12.50
C ASP A 369 2.63 20.32 -13.59
N PRO A 370 2.76 20.83 -14.85
CA PRO A 370 1.90 20.45 -15.95
C PRO A 370 1.82 18.94 -16.23
N ALA A 371 2.85 18.17 -15.86
CA ALA A 371 2.85 16.71 -15.99
C ALA A 371 1.71 16.03 -15.22
N PHE A 372 1.17 16.67 -14.17
CA PHE A 372 0.05 16.17 -13.36
C PHE A 372 -1.31 16.74 -13.78
N ALA A 373 -1.38 17.49 -14.88
CA ALA A 373 -2.61 18.07 -15.40
C ALA A 373 -3.33 17.19 -16.45
N ASN A 374 -2.85 15.95 -16.71
CA ASN A 374 -3.52 15.05 -17.65
C ASN A 374 -4.88 14.57 -17.12
N ALA A 375 -5.73 14.07 -18.03
CA ALA A 375 -7.11 13.69 -17.71
C ALA A 375 -7.19 12.58 -16.65
N ASP A 376 -6.32 11.57 -16.74
CA ASP A 376 -6.29 10.42 -15.83
C ASP A 376 -5.98 10.86 -14.41
N LEU A 377 -4.86 11.59 -14.22
CA LEU A 377 -4.46 12.10 -12.91
C LEU A 377 -5.45 13.14 -12.36
N THR A 378 -6.17 13.85 -13.24
CA THR A 378 -7.23 14.77 -12.82
C THR A 378 -8.40 14.01 -12.17
N VAL A 379 -8.83 12.88 -12.74
CA VAL A 379 -9.86 12.01 -12.13
C VAL A 379 -9.38 11.49 -10.78
N LEU A 380 -8.18 10.91 -10.72
CA LEU A 380 -7.60 10.36 -9.49
C LEU A 380 -7.49 11.43 -8.38
N ARG A 381 -6.97 12.61 -8.71
CA ARG A 381 -6.83 13.73 -7.76
C ARG A 381 -8.17 14.25 -7.27
N ASN A 382 -9.15 14.40 -8.15
CA ASN A 382 -10.50 14.82 -7.77
C ASN A 382 -11.14 13.77 -6.85
N THR A 383 -11.06 12.49 -7.18
CA THR A 383 -11.52 11.40 -6.31
C THR A 383 -10.87 11.48 -4.93
N LEU A 384 -9.54 11.61 -4.89
CA LEU A 384 -8.79 11.69 -3.62
C LEU A 384 -9.22 12.89 -2.74
N SER A 385 -9.57 14.02 -3.37
CA SER A 385 -9.92 15.25 -2.65
C SER A 385 -11.40 15.34 -2.26
N THR A 386 -12.31 14.65 -2.95
CA THR A 386 -13.76 14.87 -2.81
C THR A 386 -14.56 13.64 -2.37
N SER A 387 -14.08 12.43 -2.67
CA SER A 387 -14.86 11.20 -2.49
C SER A 387 -14.05 9.98 -2.04
N ALA A 388 -12.80 10.17 -1.62
CA ALA A 388 -12.03 9.12 -0.98
C ALA A 388 -12.18 9.18 0.54
N ALA A 389 -12.25 8.02 1.19
CA ALA A 389 -12.28 7.88 2.63
C ALA A 389 -11.04 7.12 3.13
N PRO A 390 -10.44 7.48 4.27
CA PRO A 390 -9.35 6.69 4.84
C PRO A 390 -9.87 5.34 5.35
N LEU A 391 -9.07 4.28 5.23
CA LEU A 391 -9.34 3.05 5.94
C LEU A 391 -9.36 3.30 7.46
N PRO A 392 -9.97 2.42 8.27
CA PRO A 392 -10.01 2.58 9.71
C PRO A 392 -8.61 2.78 10.30
N GLN A 393 -8.39 3.91 10.99
CA GLN A 393 -7.08 4.24 11.57
C GLN A 393 -6.96 3.71 13.01
N VAL A 394 -7.08 2.39 13.14
CA VAL A 394 -7.01 1.66 14.41
C VAL A 394 -5.68 0.89 14.53
N PRO A 395 -5.21 0.59 15.75
CA PRO A 395 -3.98 -0.21 15.93
C PRO A 395 -4.05 -1.60 15.29
N GLU A 396 -5.24 -2.18 15.18
CA GLU A 396 -5.52 -3.51 14.64
C GLU A 396 -5.70 -3.51 13.11
N GLU A 397 -5.40 -2.41 12.43
CA GLU A 397 -5.67 -2.21 11.00
C GLU A 397 -5.08 -3.34 10.13
N SER A 398 -3.81 -3.74 10.34
CA SER A 398 -3.18 -4.82 9.57
C SER A 398 -3.83 -6.19 9.81
N GLN A 399 -4.37 -6.43 11.02
CA GLN A 399 -5.14 -7.64 11.30
C GLN A 399 -6.49 -7.59 10.57
N PHE A 400 -7.13 -6.43 10.56
CA PHE A 400 -8.37 -6.19 9.83
C PHE A 400 -8.20 -6.45 8.33
N GLU A 401 -7.18 -5.88 7.69
CA GLU A 401 -6.88 -6.14 6.28
C GLU A 401 -6.74 -7.65 6.02
N THR A 402 -6.01 -8.36 6.88
CA THR A 402 -5.81 -9.79 6.75
C THR A 402 -7.11 -10.58 6.95
N ALA A 403 -7.86 -10.28 8.00
CA ALA A 403 -9.05 -11.06 8.39
C ALA A 403 -10.18 -10.91 7.37
N VAL A 404 -10.53 -9.66 7.01
CA VAL A 404 -11.62 -9.39 6.04
C VAL A 404 -11.16 -9.71 4.62
N GLY A 405 -9.91 -9.38 4.25
CA GLY A 405 -9.34 -9.77 2.96
C GLY A 405 -9.39 -11.28 2.72
N THR A 406 -9.08 -12.08 3.76
CA THR A 406 -9.20 -13.55 3.70
C THR A 406 -10.67 -13.99 3.53
N ALA A 407 -11.62 -13.39 4.25
CA ALA A 407 -13.04 -13.71 4.10
C ALA A 407 -13.52 -13.45 2.65
N VAL A 408 -13.12 -12.33 2.04
CA VAL A 408 -13.47 -11.98 0.65
C VAL A 408 -12.80 -12.94 -0.33
N LYS A 409 -11.51 -13.28 -0.14
CA LYS A 409 -10.79 -14.29 -0.94
C LYS A 409 -11.51 -15.63 -0.93
N GLU A 410 -11.92 -16.12 0.24
CA GLU A 410 -12.66 -17.37 0.37
C GLU A 410 -14.02 -17.31 -0.36
N LEU A 411 -14.70 -16.16 -0.37
CA LEU A 411 -15.95 -15.95 -1.10
C LEU A 411 -15.74 -15.95 -2.62
N PHE A 412 -14.66 -15.35 -3.14
CA PHE A 412 -14.30 -15.43 -4.56
C PHE A 412 -13.98 -16.87 -4.96
N ALA A 413 -13.27 -17.62 -4.12
CA ALA A 413 -13.01 -19.04 -4.37
C ALA A 413 -14.31 -19.88 -4.37
N ASP A 414 -15.29 -19.56 -3.49
CA ASP A 414 -16.61 -20.18 -3.51
C ASP A 414 -17.35 -19.86 -4.82
N ALA A 415 -17.37 -18.59 -5.24
CA ALA A 415 -17.99 -18.15 -6.49
C ALA A 415 -17.38 -18.81 -7.73
N ALA A 416 -16.06 -18.89 -7.79
CA ALA A 416 -15.32 -19.53 -8.89
C ALA A 416 -15.59 -21.03 -8.98
N ALA A 417 -15.76 -21.70 -7.84
CA ALA A 417 -16.11 -23.12 -7.76
C ALA A 417 -17.61 -23.39 -7.98
N GLY A 418 -18.42 -22.38 -8.28
CA GLY A 418 -19.87 -22.51 -8.46
C GLY A 418 -20.65 -22.77 -7.17
N ARG A 419 -20.03 -22.58 -6.01
CA ARG A 419 -20.72 -22.67 -4.71
C ARG A 419 -21.57 -21.41 -4.49
N PRO A 420 -22.78 -21.56 -3.92
CA PRO A 420 -23.64 -20.40 -3.69
C PRO A 420 -23.02 -19.38 -2.73
N VAL A 421 -22.97 -18.11 -3.15
CA VAL A 421 -22.62 -16.97 -2.30
C VAL A 421 -23.92 -16.36 -1.77
N THR A 422 -24.34 -16.79 -0.59
CA THR A 422 -25.58 -16.33 0.07
C THR A 422 -25.27 -15.31 1.14
N THR A 423 -26.28 -14.54 1.57
CA THR A 423 -26.16 -13.62 2.71
C THR A 423 -25.62 -14.33 3.95
N ASP A 424 -26.12 -15.56 4.24
CA ASP A 424 -25.67 -16.35 5.38
C ASP A 424 -24.19 -16.80 5.25
N SER A 425 -23.76 -17.20 4.05
CA SER A 425 -22.35 -17.60 3.82
C SER A 425 -21.40 -16.42 3.97
N VAL A 426 -21.78 -15.23 3.48
CA VAL A 426 -21.01 -14.00 3.65
C VAL A 426 -20.95 -13.61 5.13
N LYS A 427 -22.10 -13.58 5.81
CA LYS A 427 -22.18 -13.30 7.23
C LYS A 427 -21.30 -14.24 8.07
N ALA A 428 -21.36 -15.53 7.81
CA ALA A 428 -20.56 -16.51 8.54
C ALA A 428 -19.05 -16.26 8.41
N LYS A 429 -18.57 -15.91 7.20
CA LYS A 429 -17.16 -15.58 6.97
C LYS A 429 -16.75 -14.27 7.64
N LEU A 430 -17.58 -13.24 7.59
CA LEU A 430 -17.32 -11.96 8.25
C LEU A 430 -17.38 -12.08 9.78
N THR A 431 -18.32 -12.86 10.34
CA THR A 431 -18.36 -13.18 11.79
C THR A 431 -17.08 -13.89 12.22
N LYS A 432 -16.59 -14.88 11.43
CA LYS A 432 -15.30 -15.55 11.69
C LYS A 432 -14.13 -14.57 11.68
N ALA A 433 -14.08 -13.68 10.68
CA ALA A 433 -13.06 -12.63 10.61
C ALA A 433 -13.11 -11.70 11.83
N GLN A 434 -14.30 -11.28 12.26
CA GLN A 434 -14.49 -10.44 13.45
C GLN A 434 -14.02 -11.13 14.74
N GLN A 435 -14.28 -12.42 14.90
CA GLN A 435 -13.81 -13.21 16.04
C GLN A 435 -12.28 -13.33 16.11
N GLN A 436 -11.59 -13.24 14.99
CA GLN A 436 -10.12 -13.24 14.95
C GLN A 436 -9.53 -11.94 15.50
N MET A 437 -10.26 -10.81 15.40
CA MET A 437 -9.86 -9.52 15.95
C MET A 437 -10.00 -9.42 17.47
N GLN A 438 -10.77 -10.31 18.09
CA GLN A 438 -11.08 -10.29 19.53
C GLN A 438 -10.14 -11.17 20.36
N LYS A 439 -9.18 -11.82 19.73
CA LYS A 439 -8.18 -12.70 20.39
C LYS A 439 -6.85 -12.01 20.52
#